data_82bbab6e29734724fa72b66771eda892
#
_entry.id   82bbab6e29734724fa72b66771eda892
#
_cell.length_a   1.000
_cell.length_b   1.000
_cell.length_c   1.000
_cell.angle_alpha   90.00
_cell.angle_beta   90.00
_cell.angle_gamma   90.00
#
_symmetry.space_group_name_H-M   'P 1'
#
loop_
_entity.id
_entity.type
_entity.pdbx_description
1 polymer ?
#
loop_
_entity_poly.entity_id
_entity_poly.type
_entity_poly.pdbx_seq_one_letter_code
_entity_poly.pdbx_strand_id
1 'polypeptide(L)'
;MNTLLTSDWHLTDRVIDSYRLRFVRETLPELIRRYSVEWLLILGDLTEQKDRHSAVLVNAVVGALTRLSDRVKVTVVQGNHDYYLDPSSPFFGFINNMPNMGWVGHAQMIDTDRGWMAVPHLKTNAELLLLVSAPESTACKVMFTHATFAGAKDRGHELRGLDRSIIRPGIDVYSGDVHVPQTVGPVTYVGAPYPIYFGDTFPPRVVLLDDAGGRSIEVPGPRKLMVNLDASAGEYQSDARVGDIVSLRVNLTADQVADWQRLRARAITWANLAGLMVASVAMVPPQGRPVGEATRSQRVPDDAMVRSYGERRGLDADTVKAGLNLIKDES
;
A
#
# COMPACT_ATOMS: atom_id res chain seq x y z
N MET A 1 -14.55 -23.66 11.42
CA MET A 1 -14.03 -23.25 10.08
C MET A 1 -12.96 -22.20 10.31
N ASN A 2 -11.73 -22.49 9.84
CA ASN A 2 -10.61 -21.56 9.97
C ASN A 2 -10.61 -20.58 8.79
N THR A 3 -10.72 -19.29 9.07
CA THR A 3 -10.71 -18.22 8.08
C THR A 3 -9.48 -17.34 8.28
N LEU A 4 -8.71 -17.14 7.21
CA LEU A 4 -7.53 -16.28 7.24
C LEU A 4 -7.84 -14.92 6.62
N LEU A 5 -7.55 -13.85 7.35
CA LEU A 5 -7.68 -12.48 6.89
C LEU A 5 -6.32 -11.92 6.52
N THR A 6 -6.23 -11.28 5.39
CA THR A 6 -5.08 -10.48 4.93
C THR A 6 -5.59 -9.24 4.21
N SER A 7 -4.78 -8.21 4.06
CA SER A 7 -5.17 -6.93 3.46
C SER A 7 -3.97 -6.24 2.83
N ASP A 8 -4.22 -5.23 2.01
CA ASP A 8 -3.22 -4.27 1.56
C ASP A 8 -1.98 -4.92 0.93
N TRP A 9 -2.22 -5.78 -0.07
CA TRP A 9 -1.11 -6.46 -0.75
C TRP A 9 -0.28 -5.50 -1.60
N HIS A 10 -0.90 -4.49 -2.20
CA HIS A 10 -0.22 -3.49 -3.02
C HIS A 10 0.84 -4.09 -3.96
N LEU A 11 0.49 -5.18 -4.64
CA LEU A 11 1.40 -5.89 -5.53
C LEU A 11 1.87 -4.98 -6.66
N THR A 12 3.15 -5.08 -7.01
CA THR A 12 3.78 -4.35 -8.10
C THR A 12 4.65 -5.28 -8.94
N ASP A 13 5.05 -4.84 -10.12
CA ASP A 13 6.03 -5.52 -10.98
C ASP A 13 7.47 -5.01 -10.76
N ARG A 14 7.69 -4.11 -9.79
CA ARG A 14 9.02 -3.61 -9.47
C ARG A 14 9.86 -4.70 -8.79
N VAL A 15 11.08 -4.88 -9.27
CA VAL A 15 12.01 -5.89 -8.73
C VAL A 15 12.23 -5.72 -7.22
N ILE A 16 12.32 -4.47 -6.75
CA ILE A 16 12.53 -4.15 -5.34
C ILE A 16 11.36 -4.60 -4.44
N ASP A 17 10.15 -4.74 -4.99
CA ASP A 17 8.96 -5.17 -4.29
C ASP A 17 8.63 -6.67 -4.51
N SER A 18 9.54 -7.44 -5.10
CA SER A 18 9.35 -8.88 -5.40
C SER A 18 8.98 -9.72 -4.17
N TYR A 19 9.35 -9.28 -2.96
CA TYR A 19 8.98 -9.92 -1.69
C TYR A 19 7.45 -9.95 -1.48
N ARG A 20 6.69 -8.98 -2.02
CA ARG A 20 5.23 -8.95 -1.96
C ARG A 20 4.61 -10.13 -2.73
N LEU A 21 5.08 -10.36 -3.95
CA LEU A 21 4.66 -11.54 -4.73
C LEU A 21 5.13 -12.85 -4.10
N ARG A 22 6.31 -12.87 -3.45
CA ARG A 22 6.79 -14.04 -2.73
C ARG A 22 5.87 -14.39 -1.56
N PHE A 23 5.40 -13.41 -0.79
CA PHE A 23 4.41 -13.64 0.26
C PHE A 23 3.19 -14.38 -0.29
N VAL A 24 2.57 -13.89 -1.36
CA VAL A 24 1.35 -14.47 -1.92
C VAL A 24 1.60 -15.86 -2.52
N ARG A 25 2.79 -16.10 -3.09
CA ARG A 25 3.11 -17.35 -3.78
C ARG A 25 3.66 -18.46 -2.88
N GLU A 26 4.32 -18.10 -1.80
CA GLU A 26 5.06 -19.02 -0.95
C GLU A 26 4.54 -19.00 0.50
N THR A 27 4.57 -17.85 1.17
CA THR A 27 4.22 -17.73 2.59
C THR A 27 2.74 -17.98 2.85
N LEU A 28 1.87 -17.35 2.07
CA LEU A 28 0.42 -17.46 2.26
C LEU A 28 -0.11 -18.90 2.03
N PRO A 29 0.31 -19.64 0.98
CA PRO A 29 -0.04 -21.07 0.83
C PRO A 29 0.48 -21.95 1.97
N GLU A 30 1.63 -21.63 2.56
CA GLU A 30 2.13 -22.36 3.72
C GLU A 30 1.28 -22.09 4.98
N LEU A 31 0.90 -20.84 5.23
CA LEU A 31 0.00 -20.47 6.31
C LEU A 31 -1.35 -21.17 6.16
N ILE A 32 -1.93 -21.19 4.95
CA ILE A 32 -3.17 -21.90 4.65
C ILE A 32 -3.06 -23.37 5.03
N ARG A 33 -1.99 -24.04 4.61
CA ARG A 33 -1.75 -25.44 4.94
C ARG A 33 -1.54 -25.65 6.46
N ARG A 34 -0.69 -24.83 7.08
CA ARG A 34 -0.29 -24.95 8.50
C ARG A 34 -1.47 -24.80 9.45
N TYR A 35 -2.40 -23.91 9.14
CA TYR A 35 -3.54 -23.60 10.00
C TYR A 35 -4.84 -24.22 9.48
N SER A 36 -4.78 -25.13 8.51
CA SER A 36 -5.97 -25.79 7.91
C SER A 36 -7.04 -24.78 7.57
N VAL A 37 -6.64 -23.69 6.87
CA VAL A 37 -7.53 -22.62 6.44
C VAL A 37 -8.51 -23.15 5.39
N GLU A 38 -9.78 -22.84 5.55
CA GLU A 38 -10.86 -23.21 4.63
C GLU A 38 -11.34 -22.00 3.81
N TRP A 39 -11.16 -20.79 4.34
CA TRP A 39 -11.56 -19.56 3.69
C TRP A 39 -10.49 -18.46 3.83
N LEU A 40 -10.09 -17.87 2.72
CA LEU A 40 -9.21 -16.70 2.67
C LEU A 40 -10.05 -15.47 2.35
N LEU A 41 -10.05 -14.48 3.25
CA LEU A 41 -10.62 -13.17 3.02
C LEU A 41 -9.49 -12.15 2.81
N ILE A 42 -9.51 -11.49 1.66
CA ILE A 42 -8.56 -10.42 1.30
C ILE A 42 -9.32 -9.10 1.41
N LEU A 43 -8.94 -8.27 2.38
CA LEU A 43 -9.66 -7.04 2.68
C LEU A 43 -9.12 -5.85 1.87
N GLY A 44 -9.11 -6.00 0.55
CA GLY A 44 -8.82 -4.94 -0.41
C GLY A 44 -7.36 -4.74 -0.77
N ASP A 45 -7.16 -3.87 -1.76
CA ASP A 45 -5.90 -3.37 -2.26
C ASP A 45 -4.94 -4.47 -2.75
N LEU A 46 -5.41 -5.21 -3.77
CA LEU A 46 -4.60 -6.26 -4.41
C LEU A 46 -3.33 -5.71 -5.04
N THR A 47 -3.42 -4.54 -5.69
CA THR A 47 -2.31 -3.92 -6.42
C THR A 47 -2.12 -2.46 -6.02
N GLU A 48 -0.89 -1.96 -6.16
CA GLU A 48 -0.55 -0.55 -5.90
C GLU A 48 -1.22 0.39 -6.89
N GLN A 49 -1.28 0.00 -8.17
CA GLN A 49 -1.88 0.80 -9.23
C GLN A 49 -3.36 0.47 -9.36
N LYS A 50 -4.17 1.48 -9.69
CA LYS A 50 -5.64 1.37 -9.73
C LYS A 50 -6.17 0.91 -11.08
N ASP A 51 -5.55 1.31 -12.18
CA ASP A 51 -6.09 1.15 -13.55
C ASP A 51 -5.06 0.74 -14.60
N ARG A 52 -3.76 0.88 -14.29
CA ARG A 52 -2.68 0.58 -15.24
C ARG A 52 -1.78 -0.52 -14.73
N HIS A 53 -1.96 -1.71 -15.26
CA HIS A 53 -1.19 -2.87 -14.86
C HIS A 53 -0.42 -3.43 -16.06
N SER A 54 0.84 -3.80 -15.82
CA SER A 54 1.59 -4.56 -16.83
C SER A 54 1.02 -5.97 -16.98
N ALA A 55 1.15 -6.56 -18.15
CA ALA A 55 0.75 -7.96 -18.37
C ALA A 55 1.47 -8.92 -17.40
N VAL A 56 2.72 -8.59 -17.03
CA VAL A 56 3.50 -9.38 -16.04
C VAL A 56 2.81 -9.37 -14.68
N LEU A 57 2.39 -8.19 -14.20
CA LEU A 57 1.70 -8.07 -12.92
C LEU A 57 0.34 -8.78 -12.94
N VAL A 58 -0.47 -8.55 -13.99
CA VAL A 58 -1.79 -9.19 -14.12
C VAL A 58 -1.66 -10.71 -14.09
N ASN A 59 -0.77 -11.27 -14.91
CA ASN A 59 -0.54 -12.72 -14.95
C ASN A 59 -0.03 -13.26 -13.60
N ALA A 60 0.78 -12.47 -12.90
CA ALA A 60 1.31 -12.84 -11.59
C ALA A 60 0.20 -12.89 -10.51
N VAL A 61 -0.68 -11.87 -10.50
CA VAL A 61 -1.82 -11.77 -9.57
C VAL A 61 -2.84 -12.87 -9.85
N VAL A 62 -3.31 -12.97 -11.09
CA VAL A 62 -4.29 -13.98 -11.50
C VAL A 62 -3.77 -15.39 -11.22
N GLY A 63 -2.54 -15.70 -11.64
CA GLY A 63 -1.95 -17.02 -11.39
C GLY A 63 -1.71 -17.33 -9.90
N ALA A 64 -1.51 -16.32 -9.04
CA ALA A 64 -1.44 -16.52 -7.60
C ALA A 64 -2.83 -16.79 -7.00
N LEU A 65 -3.82 -15.97 -7.35
CA LEU A 65 -5.20 -16.14 -6.90
C LEU A 65 -5.79 -17.48 -7.33
N THR A 66 -5.55 -17.91 -8.58
CA THR A 66 -5.97 -19.24 -9.06
C THR A 66 -5.40 -20.35 -8.18
N ARG A 67 -4.08 -20.34 -7.92
CA ARG A 67 -3.46 -21.37 -7.06
C ARG A 67 -3.97 -21.36 -5.62
N LEU A 68 -4.38 -20.22 -5.11
CA LEU A 68 -5.02 -20.11 -3.79
C LEU A 68 -6.43 -20.70 -3.82
N SER A 69 -7.22 -20.36 -4.86
CA SER A 69 -8.60 -20.83 -4.99
C SER A 69 -8.72 -22.33 -5.29
N ASP A 70 -7.66 -22.96 -5.84
CA ASP A 70 -7.57 -24.41 -5.95
C ASP A 70 -7.50 -25.13 -4.58
N ARG A 71 -7.20 -24.40 -3.51
CA ARG A 71 -6.99 -24.95 -2.16
C ARG A 71 -8.05 -24.56 -1.15
N VAL A 72 -8.53 -23.32 -1.23
CA VAL A 72 -9.46 -22.73 -0.27
C VAL A 72 -10.46 -21.83 -1.00
N LYS A 73 -11.60 -21.56 -0.36
CA LYS A 73 -12.48 -20.49 -0.82
C LYS A 73 -11.73 -19.15 -0.67
N VAL A 74 -11.72 -18.31 -1.71
CA VAL A 74 -11.12 -16.97 -1.68
C VAL A 74 -12.20 -15.92 -1.90
N THR A 75 -12.23 -14.91 -1.04
CA THR A 75 -13.11 -13.76 -1.24
C THR A 75 -12.29 -12.48 -1.12
N VAL A 76 -12.43 -11.60 -2.11
CA VAL A 76 -11.78 -10.29 -2.12
C VAL A 76 -12.82 -9.22 -1.86
N VAL A 77 -12.63 -8.44 -0.83
CA VAL A 77 -13.39 -7.22 -0.55
C VAL A 77 -12.72 -6.07 -1.30
N GLN A 78 -13.48 -5.31 -2.06
CA GLN A 78 -12.92 -4.23 -2.88
C GLN A 78 -12.36 -3.10 -2.02
N GLY A 79 -11.08 -2.76 -2.21
CA GLY A 79 -10.40 -1.61 -1.62
C GLY A 79 -10.39 -0.38 -2.54
N ASN A 80 -9.79 0.72 -2.07
CA ASN A 80 -9.71 1.96 -2.82
C ASN A 80 -8.64 1.96 -3.94
N HIS A 81 -7.71 0.99 -3.94
CA HIS A 81 -6.75 0.75 -5.03
C HIS A 81 -7.27 -0.25 -6.06
N ASP A 82 -8.40 -0.89 -5.83
CA ASP A 82 -8.95 -1.89 -6.75
C ASP A 82 -9.81 -1.28 -7.88
N TYR A 83 -10.05 0.03 -7.85
CA TYR A 83 -10.72 0.81 -8.90
C TYR A 83 -10.10 2.21 -9.03
N TYR A 84 -10.32 2.88 -10.17
CA TYR A 84 -9.79 4.24 -10.39
C TYR A 84 -10.83 5.32 -10.07
N LEU A 85 -11.79 5.54 -10.94
CA LEU A 85 -12.83 6.58 -10.76
C LEU A 85 -14.14 6.02 -10.28
N ASP A 86 -14.58 4.91 -10.87
CA ASP A 86 -15.88 4.29 -10.66
C ASP A 86 -15.74 2.98 -9.88
N PRO A 87 -16.26 2.90 -8.64
CA PRO A 87 -16.25 1.67 -7.85
C PRO A 87 -16.98 0.49 -8.51
N SER A 88 -17.91 0.75 -9.44
CA SER A 88 -18.63 -0.30 -10.18
C SER A 88 -17.77 -0.97 -11.26
N SER A 89 -16.60 -0.40 -11.55
CA SER A 89 -15.69 -0.88 -12.60
C SER A 89 -14.29 -1.24 -12.04
N PRO A 90 -14.19 -2.20 -11.10
CA PRO A 90 -12.91 -2.62 -10.54
C PRO A 90 -12.08 -3.37 -11.58
N PHE A 91 -10.75 -3.17 -11.57
CA PHE A 91 -9.88 -3.83 -12.54
C PHE A 91 -9.94 -5.36 -12.43
N PHE A 92 -9.91 -5.92 -11.21
CA PHE A 92 -9.91 -7.36 -10.98
C PHE A 92 -11.31 -7.95 -10.72
N GLY A 93 -12.39 -7.21 -10.92
CA GLY A 93 -13.76 -7.69 -10.68
C GLY A 93 -14.13 -8.98 -11.44
N PHE A 94 -13.45 -9.27 -12.55
CA PHE A 94 -13.64 -10.47 -13.34
C PHE A 94 -13.30 -11.78 -12.58
N ILE A 95 -12.50 -11.70 -11.50
CA ILE A 95 -12.17 -12.89 -10.67
C ILE A 95 -13.42 -13.52 -10.04
N ASN A 96 -14.51 -12.77 -9.91
CA ASN A 96 -15.78 -13.31 -9.46
C ASN A 96 -16.33 -14.46 -10.33
N ASN A 97 -15.84 -14.59 -11.55
CA ASN A 97 -16.20 -15.67 -12.46
C ASN A 97 -15.23 -16.87 -12.39
N MET A 98 -14.24 -16.81 -11.49
CA MET A 98 -13.28 -17.90 -11.31
C MET A 98 -13.77 -18.89 -10.26
N PRO A 99 -13.44 -20.19 -10.36
CA PRO A 99 -13.84 -21.19 -9.39
C PRO A 99 -13.35 -20.86 -7.96
N ASN A 100 -14.21 -21.08 -6.97
CA ASN A 100 -13.95 -20.83 -5.54
C ASN A 100 -13.53 -19.39 -5.21
N MET A 101 -13.81 -18.43 -6.09
CA MET A 101 -13.52 -17.02 -5.87
C MET A 101 -14.78 -16.18 -5.78
N GLY A 102 -14.74 -15.14 -4.96
CA GLY A 102 -15.78 -14.13 -4.84
C GLY A 102 -15.16 -12.73 -4.82
N TRP A 103 -15.85 -11.80 -5.46
CA TRP A 103 -15.55 -10.37 -5.42
C TRP A 103 -16.69 -9.62 -4.74
N VAL A 104 -16.38 -8.83 -3.72
CA VAL A 104 -17.34 -8.02 -2.99
C VAL A 104 -17.18 -6.56 -3.40
N GLY A 105 -17.97 -6.14 -4.39
CA GLY A 105 -18.05 -4.75 -4.87
C GLY A 105 -19.27 -3.98 -4.34
N HIS A 106 -20.14 -4.65 -3.57
CA HIS A 106 -21.26 -4.06 -2.83
C HIS A 106 -21.46 -4.79 -1.50
N ALA A 107 -22.09 -4.12 -0.55
CA ALA A 107 -22.32 -4.71 0.76
C ALA A 107 -23.24 -5.93 0.69
N GLN A 108 -22.83 -7.05 1.31
CA GLN A 108 -23.59 -8.30 1.30
C GLN A 108 -23.22 -9.21 2.46
N MET A 109 -24.17 -10.03 2.87
CA MET A 109 -23.89 -11.15 3.78
C MET A 109 -23.10 -12.21 3.02
N ILE A 110 -21.95 -12.60 3.55
CA ILE A 110 -21.08 -13.65 2.95
C ILE A 110 -21.22 -14.99 3.69
N ASP A 111 -21.72 -14.94 4.92
CA ASP A 111 -22.11 -16.10 5.75
C ASP A 111 -23.25 -15.67 6.69
N THR A 112 -24.46 -16.10 6.39
CA THR A 112 -25.66 -15.74 7.15
C THR A 112 -25.73 -16.43 8.51
N ASP A 113 -25.23 -17.66 8.61
CA ASP A 113 -25.29 -18.43 9.85
C ASP A 113 -24.37 -17.82 10.92
N ARG A 114 -23.24 -17.30 10.50
CA ARG A 114 -22.29 -16.59 11.37
C ARG A 114 -22.60 -15.12 11.55
N GLY A 115 -23.46 -14.54 10.74
CA GLY A 115 -23.72 -13.11 10.71
C GLY A 115 -22.53 -12.32 10.15
N TRP A 116 -21.85 -12.85 9.14
CA TRP A 116 -20.71 -12.21 8.50
C TRP A 116 -21.12 -11.39 7.29
N MET A 117 -20.83 -10.12 7.33
CA MET A 117 -21.09 -9.17 6.25
C MET A 117 -19.77 -8.65 5.67
N ALA A 118 -19.66 -8.62 4.36
CA ALA A 118 -18.57 -7.96 3.68
C ALA A 118 -19.03 -6.69 2.99
N VAL A 119 -18.23 -5.64 3.12
CA VAL A 119 -18.53 -4.27 2.70
C VAL A 119 -17.32 -3.71 1.97
N PRO A 120 -17.45 -3.28 0.70
CA PRO A 120 -16.34 -2.67 -0.02
C PRO A 120 -15.91 -1.34 0.60
N HIS A 121 -14.87 -0.74 0.05
CA HIS A 121 -14.37 0.56 0.50
C HIS A 121 -15.48 1.60 0.67
N LEU A 122 -15.56 2.18 1.88
CA LEU A 122 -16.47 3.25 2.26
C LEU A 122 -15.74 4.57 2.36
N LYS A 123 -16.34 5.64 1.84
CA LYS A 123 -15.75 6.99 1.84
C LYS A 123 -16.38 7.92 2.87
N THR A 124 -17.65 7.73 3.19
CA THR A 124 -18.43 8.71 3.94
C THR A 124 -19.23 8.07 5.09
N ASN A 125 -19.47 8.85 6.14
CA ASN A 125 -20.36 8.46 7.23
C ASN A 125 -21.81 8.21 6.75
N ALA A 126 -22.24 8.86 5.68
CA ALA A 126 -23.56 8.64 5.11
C ALA A 126 -23.69 7.23 4.52
N GLU A 127 -22.67 6.75 3.80
CA GLU A 127 -22.63 5.37 3.29
C GLU A 127 -22.66 4.35 4.45
N LEU A 128 -21.84 4.57 5.47
CA LEU A 128 -21.80 3.71 6.65
C LEU A 128 -23.17 3.69 7.38
N LEU A 129 -23.79 4.86 7.56
CA LEU A 129 -25.09 4.97 8.21
C LEU A 129 -26.18 4.24 7.42
N LEU A 130 -26.22 4.40 6.10
CA LEU A 130 -27.14 3.68 5.23
C LEU A 130 -26.97 2.18 5.37
N LEU A 131 -25.72 1.71 5.37
CA LEU A 131 -25.39 0.30 5.52
C LEU A 131 -25.90 -0.27 6.85
N VAL A 132 -25.55 0.34 7.98
CA VAL A 132 -25.90 -0.19 9.30
C VAL A 132 -27.39 -0.04 9.61
N SER A 133 -28.10 0.83 8.87
CA SER A 133 -29.55 1.01 8.98
C SER A 133 -30.35 0.09 8.04
N ALA A 134 -29.68 -0.59 7.12
CA ALA A 134 -30.35 -1.51 6.20
C ALA A 134 -30.88 -2.75 6.94
N PRO A 135 -32.09 -3.26 6.58
CA PRO A 135 -32.64 -4.46 7.22
C PRO A 135 -31.70 -5.68 7.16
N GLU A 136 -30.98 -5.84 6.06
CA GLU A 136 -30.03 -6.94 5.84
C GLU A 136 -28.87 -6.92 6.84
N SER A 137 -28.54 -5.74 7.37
CA SER A 137 -27.48 -5.59 8.36
C SER A 137 -27.88 -6.02 9.78
N THR A 138 -29.17 -6.27 10.04
CA THR A 138 -29.65 -6.61 11.40
C THR A 138 -29.05 -7.89 11.94
N ALA A 139 -28.76 -8.86 11.08
CA ALA A 139 -28.11 -10.12 11.44
C ALA A 139 -26.56 -10.03 11.50
N CYS A 140 -25.98 -8.86 11.18
CA CYS A 140 -24.52 -8.69 11.15
C CYS A 140 -23.94 -8.75 12.57
N LYS A 141 -22.98 -9.64 12.78
CA LYS A 141 -22.16 -9.78 14.00
C LYS A 141 -20.71 -9.41 13.74
N VAL A 142 -20.22 -9.69 12.51
CA VAL A 142 -18.86 -9.36 12.08
C VAL A 142 -18.93 -8.69 10.71
N MET A 143 -18.29 -7.54 10.61
CA MET A 143 -18.15 -6.78 9.36
C MET A 143 -16.71 -6.86 8.86
N PHE A 144 -16.53 -7.23 7.61
CA PHE A 144 -15.26 -7.20 6.89
C PHE A 144 -15.30 -6.05 5.88
N THR A 145 -14.36 -5.12 5.96
CA THR A 145 -14.40 -3.93 5.10
C THR A 145 -12.99 -3.45 4.73
N HIS A 146 -12.94 -2.43 3.90
CA HIS A 146 -11.73 -1.68 3.58
C HIS A 146 -12.01 -0.20 3.81
N ALA A 147 -11.79 0.29 5.02
CA ALA A 147 -12.10 1.67 5.37
C ALA A 147 -11.29 2.16 6.56
N THR A 148 -10.90 3.43 6.52
CA THR A 148 -10.30 4.12 7.67
C THR A 148 -11.38 4.66 8.60
N PHE A 149 -11.27 4.39 9.88
CA PHE A 149 -12.12 4.94 10.96
C PHE A 149 -11.33 5.92 11.82
N ALA A 150 -11.99 6.96 12.31
CA ALA A 150 -11.39 7.98 13.14
C ALA A 150 -10.73 7.40 14.40
N GLY A 151 -9.52 7.86 14.71
CA GLY A 151 -8.69 7.37 15.81
C GLY A 151 -7.69 6.29 15.42
N ALA A 152 -7.73 5.77 14.18
CA ALA A 152 -6.66 4.95 13.65
C ALA A 152 -5.37 5.77 13.48
N LYS A 153 -4.22 5.11 13.53
CA LYS A 153 -2.92 5.77 13.40
C LYS A 153 -2.10 5.16 12.28
N ASP A 154 -1.43 6.01 11.51
CA ASP A 154 -0.40 5.59 10.56
C ASP A 154 0.86 6.42 10.78
N ARG A 155 2.02 5.78 10.88
CA ARG A 155 3.34 6.40 11.09
C ARG A 155 3.33 7.48 12.20
N GLY A 156 2.62 7.20 13.31
CA GLY A 156 2.52 8.09 14.47
C GLY A 156 1.47 9.21 14.36
N HIS A 157 0.80 9.35 13.23
CA HIS A 157 -0.26 10.36 13.03
C HIS A 157 -1.65 9.72 13.12
N GLU A 158 -2.56 10.42 13.81
CA GLU A 158 -3.96 10.01 13.83
C GLU A 158 -4.64 10.33 12.50
N LEU A 159 -5.34 9.35 11.96
CA LEU A 159 -6.03 9.46 10.70
C LEU A 159 -7.45 10.01 10.89
N ARG A 160 -7.88 10.81 9.92
CA ARG A 160 -9.29 11.15 9.75
C ARG A 160 -9.97 9.99 9.04
N GLY A 161 -11.21 9.69 9.43
CA GLY A 161 -11.94 8.57 8.84
C GLY A 161 -13.40 8.59 9.22
N LEU A 162 -14.06 7.44 9.02
CA LEU A 162 -15.45 7.23 9.35
C LEU A 162 -15.67 7.30 10.87
N ASP A 163 -16.83 7.78 11.27
CA ASP A 163 -17.21 7.80 12.68
C ASP A 163 -17.58 6.38 13.14
N ARG A 164 -16.71 5.78 13.95
CA ARG A 164 -16.96 4.44 14.51
C ARG A 164 -18.18 4.35 15.44
N SER A 165 -18.69 5.48 15.96
CA SER A 165 -19.90 5.48 16.79
C SER A 165 -21.17 5.10 16.01
N ILE A 166 -21.12 5.16 14.69
CA ILE A 166 -22.18 4.72 13.78
C ILE A 166 -22.29 3.17 13.79
N ILE A 167 -21.20 2.46 14.09
CA ILE A 167 -21.22 0.99 14.19
C ILE A 167 -22.06 0.58 15.40
N ARG A 168 -23.05 -0.29 15.16
CA ARG A 168 -23.90 -0.77 16.23
C ARG A 168 -23.10 -1.56 17.27
N PRO A 169 -23.42 -1.42 18.57
CA PRO A 169 -22.81 -2.26 19.61
C PRO A 169 -22.98 -3.76 19.32
N GLY A 170 -21.91 -4.52 19.55
CA GLY A 170 -21.90 -5.97 19.33
C GLY A 170 -21.51 -6.40 17.91
N ILE A 171 -21.16 -5.45 17.03
CA ILE A 171 -20.54 -5.77 15.73
C ILE A 171 -19.03 -5.60 15.87
N ASP A 172 -18.28 -6.67 15.62
CA ASP A 172 -16.83 -6.61 15.44
C ASP A 172 -16.49 -6.26 13.98
N VAL A 173 -15.52 -5.38 13.77
CA VAL A 173 -15.11 -4.95 12.42
C VAL A 173 -13.67 -5.35 12.18
N TYR A 174 -13.41 -6.04 11.07
CA TYR A 174 -12.06 -6.24 10.52
C TYR A 174 -11.91 -5.40 9.27
N SER A 175 -10.90 -4.51 9.26
CA SER A 175 -10.68 -3.58 8.14
C SER A 175 -9.29 -3.68 7.56
N GLY A 176 -9.18 -3.43 6.25
CA GLY A 176 -7.98 -2.99 5.56
C GLY A 176 -7.84 -1.46 5.57
N ASP A 177 -7.16 -0.88 4.57
CA ASP A 177 -6.90 0.54 4.33
C ASP A 177 -5.82 1.16 5.26
N VAL A 178 -5.66 0.64 6.46
CA VAL A 178 -4.61 1.07 7.38
C VAL A 178 -3.55 -0.02 7.48
N HIS A 179 -2.36 0.27 6.98
CA HIS A 179 -1.27 -0.72 6.88
C HIS A 179 -0.73 -1.15 8.24
N VAL A 180 -0.85 -0.28 9.26
CA VAL A 180 -0.36 -0.56 10.62
C VAL A 180 -1.38 -1.40 11.37
N PRO A 181 -1.03 -2.64 11.78
CA PRO A 181 -1.91 -3.49 12.58
C PRO A 181 -2.27 -2.83 13.92
N GLN A 182 -3.56 -2.64 14.17
CA GLN A 182 -4.04 -2.00 15.42
C GLN A 182 -5.51 -2.31 15.66
N THR A 183 -6.00 -1.98 16.87
CA THR A 183 -7.42 -2.04 17.22
C THR A 183 -7.87 -0.69 17.79
N VAL A 184 -8.99 -0.17 17.28
CA VAL A 184 -9.57 1.11 17.69
C VAL A 184 -11.06 0.93 17.93
N GLY A 185 -11.45 0.79 19.21
CA GLY A 185 -12.83 0.41 19.57
C GLY A 185 -13.22 -0.95 18.99
N PRO A 186 -14.32 -1.06 18.25
CA PRO A 186 -14.76 -2.33 17.65
C PRO A 186 -13.98 -2.69 16.38
N VAL A 187 -13.10 -1.82 15.89
CA VAL A 187 -12.39 -1.99 14.60
C VAL A 187 -11.00 -2.55 14.81
N THR A 188 -10.76 -3.72 14.24
CA THR A 188 -9.43 -4.33 14.15
C THR A 188 -8.90 -4.18 12.73
N TYR A 189 -7.84 -3.40 12.55
CA TYR A 189 -7.09 -3.34 11.30
C TYR A 189 -6.19 -4.55 11.18
N VAL A 190 -6.39 -5.32 10.12
CA VAL A 190 -5.55 -6.49 9.83
C VAL A 190 -4.12 -6.05 9.61
N GLY A 191 -3.95 -4.95 8.87
CA GLY A 191 -2.68 -4.39 8.46
C GLY A 191 -2.08 -5.11 7.27
N ALA A 192 -1.05 -4.50 6.69
CA ALA A 192 -0.33 -5.10 5.59
C ALA A 192 0.54 -6.29 6.06
N PRO A 193 0.65 -7.38 5.25
CA PRO A 193 1.43 -8.55 5.62
C PRO A 193 2.95 -8.35 5.46
N TYR A 194 3.37 -7.14 5.17
CA TYR A 194 4.77 -6.69 5.04
C TYR A 194 4.84 -5.16 5.06
N PRO A 195 6.02 -4.55 5.26
CA PRO A 195 6.18 -3.10 5.18
C PRO A 195 5.89 -2.58 3.77
N ILE A 196 5.02 -1.58 3.67
CA ILE A 196 4.68 -0.92 2.40
C ILE A 196 5.61 0.28 2.17
N TYR A 197 5.84 1.10 3.19
CA TYR A 197 6.65 2.29 3.12
C TYR A 197 7.97 2.15 3.88
N PHE A 198 8.95 3.00 3.55
CA PHE A 198 10.15 3.14 4.35
C PHE A 198 9.82 3.79 5.68
N GLY A 199 10.31 3.17 6.78
CA GLY A 199 10.01 3.61 8.14
C GLY A 199 8.80 2.93 8.78
N ASP A 200 8.15 1.99 8.09
CA ASP A 200 7.18 1.10 8.72
C ASP A 200 7.89 0.21 9.74
N THR A 201 7.47 0.31 11.00
CA THR A 201 8.11 -0.38 12.14
C THR A 201 7.19 -1.40 12.81
N PHE A 202 5.99 -1.61 12.26
CA PHE A 202 5.05 -2.59 12.81
C PHE A 202 5.47 -4.03 12.50
N PRO A 203 5.13 -5.01 13.35
CA PRO A 203 5.25 -6.42 13.03
C PRO A 203 4.19 -6.81 11.99
N PRO A 204 4.58 -7.21 10.76
CA PRO A 204 3.64 -7.65 9.75
C PRO A 204 2.86 -8.88 10.21
N ARG A 205 1.57 -8.96 9.87
CA ARG A 205 0.72 -10.07 10.31
C ARG A 205 -0.38 -10.39 9.30
N VAL A 206 -0.97 -11.54 9.50
CA VAL A 206 -2.32 -11.92 9.06
C VAL A 206 -3.16 -12.24 10.29
N VAL A 207 -4.48 -12.32 10.16
CA VAL A 207 -5.37 -12.66 11.27
C VAL A 207 -6.07 -13.98 10.96
N LEU A 208 -5.98 -14.94 11.86
CA LEU A 208 -6.75 -16.18 11.78
C LEU A 208 -7.99 -16.05 12.65
N LEU A 209 -9.17 -16.23 12.04
CA LEU A 209 -10.45 -16.34 12.72
C LEU A 209 -10.82 -17.83 12.83
N ASP A 210 -11.06 -18.26 14.04
CA ASP A 210 -11.58 -19.57 14.39
C ASP A 210 -12.71 -19.45 15.42
N ASP A 211 -13.17 -20.56 15.95
CA ASP A 211 -14.27 -20.55 16.93
C ASP A 211 -13.88 -19.90 18.28
N ALA A 212 -12.61 -19.71 18.55
CA ALA A 212 -12.08 -18.99 19.71
C ALA A 212 -11.95 -17.47 19.49
N GLY A 213 -12.16 -16.99 18.26
CA GLY A 213 -12.03 -15.58 17.86
C GLY A 213 -10.86 -15.30 16.94
N GLY A 214 -10.49 -14.02 16.84
CA GLY A 214 -9.40 -13.57 15.97
C GLY A 214 -8.04 -13.57 16.70
N ARG A 215 -7.03 -14.18 16.09
CA ARG A 215 -5.65 -14.14 16.57
C ARG A 215 -4.66 -13.73 15.50
N SER A 216 -3.69 -12.91 15.89
CA SER A 216 -2.60 -12.47 15.00
C SER A 216 -1.61 -13.59 14.75
N ILE A 217 -1.17 -13.72 13.49
CA ILE A 217 -0.08 -14.58 13.08
C ILE A 217 0.96 -13.68 12.42
N GLU A 218 2.14 -13.58 13.03
CA GLU A 218 3.24 -12.79 12.48
C GLU A 218 3.73 -13.38 11.16
N VAL A 219 4.02 -12.50 10.21
CA VAL A 219 4.54 -12.86 8.88
C VAL A 219 5.99 -12.44 8.80
N PRO A 220 6.93 -13.39 8.64
CA PRO A 220 8.32 -13.04 8.45
C PRO A 220 8.55 -12.40 7.08
N GLY A 221 9.40 -11.38 7.02
CA GLY A 221 9.74 -10.71 5.77
C GLY A 221 10.82 -9.66 5.93
N PRO A 222 11.25 -9.02 4.84
CA PRO A 222 12.24 -7.97 4.88
C PRO A 222 11.67 -6.72 5.56
N ARG A 223 12.51 -5.98 6.27
CA ARG A 223 12.20 -4.64 6.77
C ARG A 223 12.48 -3.61 5.67
N LYS A 224 11.77 -2.49 5.68
CA LYS A 224 12.06 -1.30 4.86
C LYS A 224 12.66 -0.21 5.73
N LEU A 225 13.96 0.03 5.60
CA LEU A 225 14.72 0.90 6.50
C LEU A 225 15.26 2.13 5.78
N MET A 226 15.16 3.28 6.42
CA MET A 226 15.97 4.45 6.06
C MET A 226 17.28 4.38 6.83
N VAL A 227 18.41 4.25 6.12
CA VAL A 227 19.73 4.14 6.71
C VAL A 227 20.51 5.42 6.45
N ASN A 228 20.88 6.14 7.52
CA ASN A 228 21.72 7.33 7.43
C ASN A 228 23.19 6.91 7.55
N LEU A 229 23.99 7.29 6.56
CA LEU A 229 25.41 7.03 6.48
C LEU A 229 26.18 8.35 6.51
N ASP A 230 27.28 8.37 7.22
CA ASP A 230 28.25 9.47 7.19
C ASP A 230 29.35 9.14 6.14
N ALA A 231 29.46 9.96 5.13
CA ALA A 231 30.45 9.77 4.08
C ALA A 231 31.91 9.85 4.59
N SER A 232 32.13 10.51 5.73
CA SER A 232 33.44 10.61 6.40
C SER A 232 33.83 9.35 7.16
N ALA A 233 32.87 8.46 7.48
CA ALA A 233 33.16 7.24 8.22
C ALA A 233 34.08 6.29 7.42
N GLY A 234 35.03 5.70 8.08
CA GLY A 234 35.91 4.68 7.49
C GLY A 234 35.11 3.45 7.04
N GLU A 235 34.22 2.97 7.92
CA GLU A 235 33.26 1.91 7.66
C GLU A 235 31.85 2.37 7.95
N TYR A 236 30.90 1.95 7.08
CA TYR A 236 29.49 2.17 7.34
C TYR A 236 28.92 1.11 8.26
N GLN A 237 28.04 1.51 9.17
CA GLN A 237 27.37 0.64 10.13
C GLN A 237 25.85 0.90 10.09
N SER A 238 25.07 -0.16 10.28
CA SER A 238 23.61 -0.08 10.48
C SER A 238 23.12 -1.32 11.22
N ASP A 239 21.89 -1.28 11.70
CA ASP A 239 21.16 -2.41 12.27
C ASP A 239 20.42 -3.24 11.20
N ALA A 240 20.61 -2.91 9.92
CA ALA A 240 20.02 -3.64 8.80
C ALA A 240 20.58 -5.07 8.72
N ARG A 241 19.72 -6.02 8.36
CA ARG A 241 20.02 -7.44 8.26
C ARG A 241 19.99 -7.88 6.81
N VAL A 242 20.68 -8.98 6.51
CA VAL A 242 20.62 -9.60 5.18
C VAL A 242 19.17 -9.75 4.72
N GLY A 243 18.88 -9.27 3.49
CA GLY A 243 17.55 -9.29 2.89
C GLY A 243 16.70 -8.05 3.19
N ASP A 244 17.09 -7.15 4.10
CA ASP A 244 16.36 -5.90 4.31
C ASP A 244 16.47 -4.98 3.08
N ILE A 245 15.43 -4.18 2.88
CA ILE A 245 15.33 -3.19 1.80
C ILE A 245 15.69 -1.83 2.39
N VAL A 246 16.70 -1.18 1.81
CA VAL A 246 17.23 0.06 2.37
C VAL A 246 17.10 1.24 1.41
N SER A 247 16.70 2.39 1.96
CA SER A 247 16.86 3.71 1.36
C SER A 247 18.02 4.39 2.06
N LEU A 248 19.15 4.55 1.35
CA LEU A 248 20.37 5.12 1.90
C LEU A 248 20.35 6.65 1.82
N ARG A 249 20.69 7.31 2.90
CA ARG A 249 20.94 8.75 2.96
C ARG A 249 22.38 8.97 3.35
N VAL A 250 23.21 9.40 2.40
CA VAL A 250 24.66 9.60 2.61
C VAL A 250 24.92 11.08 2.89
N ASN A 251 25.23 11.40 4.13
CA ASN A 251 25.53 12.77 4.55
C ASN A 251 26.97 13.14 4.12
N LEU A 252 27.08 14.24 3.39
CA LEU A 252 28.33 14.76 2.85
C LEU A 252 28.84 15.94 3.66
N THR A 253 30.15 16.07 3.78
CA THR A 253 30.80 17.31 4.14
C THR A 253 30.99 18.21 2.91
N ALA A 254 31.32 19.48 3.12
CA ALA A 254 31.43 20.46 2.03
C ALA A 254 32.50 20.10 0.98
N ASP A 255 33.61 19.55 1.43
CA ASP A 255 34.71 19.08 0.59
C ASP A 255 34.38 17.78 -0.19
N GLN A 256 33.45 16.99 0.31
CA GLN A 256 33.04 15.74 -0.30
C GLN A 256 31.99 15.89 -1.41
N VAL A 257 31.35 17.07 -1.52
CA VAL A 257 30.30 17.31 -2.53
C VAL A 257 30.79 17.05 -3.96
N ALA A 258 32.06 17.39 -4.26
CA ALA A 258 32.63 17.13 -5.59
C ALA A 258 32.80 15.63 -5.90
N ASP A 259 32.96 14.81 -4.86
CA ASP A 259 33.21 13.37 -4.96
C ASP A 259 31.93 12.50 -4.80
N TRP A 260 30.75 13.11 -4.88
CA TRP A 260 29.48 12.44 -4.55
C TRP A 260 29.26 11.11 -5.32
N GLN A 261 29.70 11.01 -6.57
CA GLN A 261 29.53 9.80 -7.38
C GLN A 261 30.32 8.62 -6.79
N ARG A 262 31.57 8.86 -6.40
CA ARG A 262 32.43 7.84 -5.78
C ARG A 262 31.87 7.41 -4.43
N LEU A 263 31.39 8.36 -3.62
CA LEU A 263 30.80 8.09 -2.31
C LEU A 263 29.47 7.33 -2.42
N ARG A 264 28.66 7.67 -3.44
CA ARG A 264 27.45 6.94 -3.77
C ARG A 264 27.75 5.46 -4.14
N ALA A 265 28.74 5.26 -5.00
CA ALA A 265 29.17 3.91 -5.39
C ALA A 265 29.67 3.10 -4.17
N ARG A 266 30.45 3.72 -3.28
CA ARG A 266 30.92 3.09 -2.04
C ARG A 266 29.75 2.66 -1.15
N ALA A 267 28.72 3.51 -0.98
CA ALA A 267 27.55 3.16 -0.18
C ALA A 267 26.76 1.98 -0.77
N ILE A 268 26.59 1.95 -2.10
CA ILE A 268 25.93 0.82 -2.79
C ILE A 268 26.76 -0.47 -2.62
N THR A 269 28.07 -0.39 -2.82
CA THR A 269 28.95 -1.56 -2.66
C THR A 269 28.87 -2.11 -1.24
N TRP A 270 28.93 -1.26 -0.22
CA TRP A 270 28.76 -1.65 1.17
C TRP A 270 27.42 -2.37 1.41
N ALA A 271 26.32 -1.78 0.95
CA ALA A 271 25.01 -2.38 1.15
C ALA A 271 24.89 -3.76 0.46
N ASN A 272 25.43 -3.89 -0.76
CA ASN A 272 25.43 -5.16 -1.50
C ASN A 272 26.27 -6.23 -0.76
N LEU A 273 27.45 -5.86 -0.23
CA LEU A 273 28.29 -6.76 0.56
C LEU A 273 27.61 -7.19 1.87
N ALA A 274 26.81 -6.30 2.46
CA ALA A 274 25.98 -6.61 3.63
C ALA A 274 24.72 -7.42 3.29
N GLY A 275 24.50 -7.78 2.03
CA GLY A 275 23.31 -8.55 1.58
C GLY A 275 22.01 -7.75 1.63
N LEU A 276 22.08 -6.41 1.53
CA LEU A 276 20.92 -5.51 1.56
C LEU A 276 20.41 -5.25 0.15
N MET A 277 19.11 -5.03 0.02
CA MET A 277 18.49 -4.60 -1.25
C MET A 277 18.37 -3.07 -1.28
N VAL A 278 19.13 -2.40 -2.13
CA VAL A 278 19.15 -0.94 -2.23
C VAL A 278 18.00 -0.45 -3.11
N ALA A 279 17.03 0.24 -2.52
CA ALA A 279 15.92 0.85 -3.24
C ALA A 279 16.26 2.25 -3.78
N SER A 280 17.00 3.04 -2.99
CA SER A 280 17.39 4.39 -3.36
C SER A 280 18.65 4.83 -2.60
N VAL A 281 19.36 5.79 -3.19
CA VAL A 281 20.50 6.46 -2.54
C VAL A 281 20.38 7.96 -2.74
N ALA A 282 20.18 8.68 -1.65
CA ALA A 282 20.18 10.14 -1.60
C ALA A 282 21.51 10.65 -1.05
N MET A 283 22.17 11.55 -1.77
CA MET A 283 23.34 12.26 -1.30
C MET A 283 22.88 13.56 -0.63
N VAL A 284 23.18 13.72 0.64
CA VAL A 284 22.70 14.84 1.47
C VAL A 284 23.84 15.81 1.71
N PRO A 285 23.85 16.98 1.06
CA PRO A 285 24.87 17.99 1.30
C PRO A 285 24.75 18.59 2.70
N PRO A 286 25.81 19.17 3.27
CA PRO A 286 25.78 19.78 4.59
C PRO A 286 24.72 20.86 4.66
N GLN A 287 23.92 20.87 5.72
CA GLN A 287 22.94 21.91 5.99
C GLN A 287 23.70 23.23 6.29
N GLY A 288 23.29 24.34 5.69
CA GLY A 288 23.74 25.68 6.04
C GLY A 288 24.82 26.28 5.14
N ARG A 289 25.24 25.63 4.06
CA ARG A 289 25.84 26.44 2.98
C ARG A 289 24.69 27.19 2.29
N PRO A 290 24.71 28.55 2.25
CA PRO A 290 23.94 29.19 1.20
C PRO A 290 24.41 28.48 -0.05
N VAL A 291 23.51 27.90 -0.80
CA VAL A 291 23.71 27.61 -2.20
C VAL A 291 24.16 28.96 -2.72
N GLY A 292 25.49 29.13 -2.86
CA GLY A 292 26.05 30.34 -3.45
C GLY A 292 25.27 30.45 -4.71
N GLU A 293 24.62 31.55 -4.95
CA GLU A 293 23.73 31.86 -6.06
C GLU A 293 23.92 31.00 -7.31
N ALA A 294 24.00 29.67 -7.15
CA ALA A 294 23.48 28.78 -8.11
C ALA A 294 22.01 29.14 -8.09
N THR A 295 21.68 30.15 -8.88
CA THR A 295 20.35 30.50 -9.30
C THR A 295 19.42 29.38 -8.82
N ARG A 296 18.64 29.60 -7.72
CA ARG A 296 17.28 29.09 -7.72
C ARG A 296 16.91 29.22 -9.19
N SER A 297 16.84 28.13 -9.91
CA SER A 297 16.15 28.21 -11.18
C SER A 297 14.81 28.77 -10.71
N GLN A 298 14.65 30.07 -10.90
CA GLN A 298 13.38 30.72 -10.66
C GLN A 298 12.47 29.80 -11.40
N ARG A 299 11.56 29.15 -10.69
CA ARG A 299 10.56 28.28 -11.29
C ARG A 299 10.01 29.15 -12.40
N VAL A 300 10.45 28.88 -13.63
CA VAL A 300 10.04 29.69 -14.77
C VAL A 300 8.53 29.57 -14.71
N PRO A 301 7.78 30.65 -14.60
CA PRO A 301 6.33 30.58 -14.52
C PRO A 301 5.84 29.70 -15.67
N ASP A 302 4.86 28.87 -15.40
CA ASP A 302 4.42 27.86 -16.38
C ASP A 302 4.01 28.50 -17.71
N ASP A 303 3.50 29.74 -17.68
CA ASP A 303 3.21 30.55 -18.88
C ASP A 303 4.48 30.92 -19.66
N ALA A 304 5.57 31.23 -18.99
CA ALA A 304 6.87 31.51 -19.64
C ALA A 304 7.49 30.23 -20.25
N MET A 305 7.27 29.06 -19.64
CA MET A 305 7.69 27.77 -20.20
C MET A 305 6.92 27.44 -21.48
N VAL A 306 5.59 27.64 -21.49
CA VAL A 306 4.76 27.40 -22.69
C VAL A 306 5.16 28.34 -23.83
N ARG A 307 5.40 29.62 -23.57
CA ARG A 307 5.87 30.57 -24.60
C ARG A 307 7.24 30.19 -25.17
N SER A 308 8.20 29.91 -24.28
CA SER A 308 9.56 29.49 -24.71
C SER A 308 9.55 28.16 -25.47
N TYR A 309 8.67 27.23 -25.14
CA TYR A 309 8.47 25.99 -25.89
C TYR A 309 7.89 26.28 -27.28
N GLY A 310 6.86 27.13 -27.37
CA GLY A 310 6.25 27.54 -28.64
C GLY A 310 7.25 28.18 -29.58
N GLU A 311 8.06 29.14 -29.08
CA GLU A 311 9.11 29.78 -29.86
C GLU A 311 10.15 28.79 -30.39
N ARG A 312 10.66 27.88 -29.54
CA ARG A 312 11.63 26.86 -29.93
C ARG A 312 11.10 25.88 -30.98
N ARG A 313 9.80 25.64 -30.98
CA ARG A 313 9.14 24.70 -31.90
C ARG A 313 8.51 25.37 -33.10
N GLY A 314 8.57 26.71 -33.18
CA GLY A 314 7.96 27.46 -34.28
C GLY A 314 6.43 27.31 -34.33
N LEU A 315 5.78 27.17 -33.16
CA LEU A 315 4.33 27.04 -33.09
C LEU A 315 3.67 28.41 -33.35
N ASP A 316 2.50 28.40 -33.99
CA ASP A 316 1.71 29.61 -34.22
C ASP A 316 1.15 30.18 -32.92
N ALA A 317 0.75 31.45 -32.97
CA ALA A 317 0.25 32.18 -31.80
C ALA A 317 -1.02 31.59 -31.18
N ASP A 318 -1.85 30.97 -32.00
CA ASP A 318 -3.15 30.37 -31.51
C ASP A 318 -2.87 29.07 -30.76
N THR A 319 -1.92 28.26 -31.22
CA THR A 319 -1.47 27.05 -30.52
C THR A 319 -0.82 27.39 -29.18
N VAL A 320 0.04 28.41 -29.12
CA VAL A 320 0.64 28.88 -27.86
C VAL A 320 -0.44 29.43 -26.91
N LYS A 321 -1.40 30.17 -27.41
CA LYS A 321 -2.53 30.70 -26.63
C LYS A 321 -3.42 29.59 -26.08
N ALA A 322 -3.69 28.54 -26.83
CA ALA A 322 -4.44 27.38 -26.37
C ALA A 322 -3.71 26.68 -25.19
N GLY A 323 -2.39 26.49 -25.30
CA GLY A 323 -1.58 25.94 -24.21
C GLY A 323 -1.58 26.80 -22.94
N LEU A 324 -1.59 28.14 -23.09
CA LEU A 324 -1.69 29.06 -21.94
C LEU A 324 -3.06 29.04 -21.26
N ASN A 325 -4.13 28.78 -22.00
CA ASN A 325 -5.46 28.65 -21.42
C ASN A 325 -5.60 27.38 -20.60
N LEU A 326 -5.04 26.25 -21.04
CA LEU A 326 -5.07 24.98 -20.29
C LEU A 326 -4.42 25.10 -18.90
N ILE A 327 -3.37 25.93 -18.75
CA ILE A 327 -2.71 26.15 -17.44
C ILE A 327 -3.58 27.00 -16.51
N LYS A 328 -4.43 27.89 -17.04
CA LYS A 328 -5.27 28.79 -16.25
C LYS A 328 -6.53 28.10 -15.71
N ASP A 329 -6.98 27.05 -16.37
CA ASP A 329 -8.17 26.29 -15.96
C ASP A 329 -7.88 25.25 -14.86
N GLU A 330 -6.58 24.99 -14.56
CA GLU A 330 -6.13 24.09 -13.48
C GLU A 330 -5.67 24.81 -12.20
N SER A 331 -5.72 26.12 -12.14
CA SER A 331 -5.36 26.95 -10.99
C SER A 331 -6.63 27.60 -10.40
#